data_930e49b62eb0e18510bea4c094b2f661
#
_entry.id   930e49b62eb0e18510bea4c094b2f661
#
_cell.length_a   1.000
_cell.length_b   1.000
_cell.length_c   1.000
_cell.angle_alpha   90.00
_cell.angle_beta   90.00
_cell.angle_gamma   90.00
#
_symmetry.space_group_name_H-M   'P 1'
#
loop_
_entity.id
_entity.type
_entity.pdbx_description
1 polymer ?
#
loop_
_entity_poly.entity_id
_entity_poly.type
_entity_poly.pdbx_seq_one_letter_code
_entity_poly.pdbx_strand_id
1 'polypeptide(L)'
;ISKDELEIMKSQMNDHEFRQEIMAESLDQNAMAFCFNFTHEHVGKTTWRSDLETYLSFDFNREPLTCIVAQKPEFNKLHVIEEIVDNIDIEEMCKIILIKYPNALFLITGDQTGEHASAIQKGLTYYRKIKEVLSLTEGQIRLPGKNPLHRISRMEVNTLLSRAEIILDEENCKQAIWDCKNVEYDPEKLKIVKEDRSKMEQQSDLLDCFRYLIHNFMRDELKHLGL
;
A
#
# COMPACT_ATOMS: atom_id res chain seq x y z
N ILE A 1 6.24 -27.04 28.51
CA ILE A 1 7.28 -26.69 27.54
C ILE A 1 8.37 -25.92 28.28
N SER A 2 9.64 -26.30 28.15
CA SER A 2 10.75 -25.57 28.77
C SER A 2 11.00 -24.24 28.09
N LYS A 3 11.73 -23.33 28.77
CA LYS A 3 12.09 -22.04 28.14
C LYS A 3 12.93 -22.21 26.87
N ASP A 4 13.82 -23.20 26.87
CA ASP A 4 14.71 -23.49 25.73
C ASP A 4 13.93 -24.04 24.53
N GLU A 5 12.92 -24.88 24.75
CA GLU A 5 12.01 -25.35 23.70
C GLU A 5 11.17 -24.23 23.13
N LEU A 6 10.70 -23.29 23.97
CA LEU A 6 9.96 -22.09 23.53
C LEU A 6 10.83 -21.18 22.65
N GLU A 7 12.11 -20.98 22.98
CA GLU A 7 13.02 -20.17 22.18
C GLU A 7 13.34 -20.84 20.83
N ILE A 8 13.50 -22.16 20.81
CA ILE A 8 13.70 -22.92 19.57
C ILE A 8 12.47 -22.78 18.67
N MET A 9 11.27 -23.00 19.19
CA MET A 9 10.01 -22.83 18.44
C MET A 9 9.86 -21.41 17.90
N LYS A 10 10.16 -20.40 18.72
CA LYS A 10 10.12 -19.00 18.31
C LYS A 10 11.11 -18.67 17.18
N SER A 11 12.26 -19.34 17.12
CA SER A 11 13.24 -19.16 16.05
C SER A 11 12.86 -19.84 14.72
N GLN A 12 11.97 -20.84 14.77
CA GLN A 12 11.55 -21.65 13.62
C GLN A 12 10.21 -21.23 13.03
N MET A 13 9.42 -20.46 13.78
CA MET A 13 8.09 -19.99 13.37
C MET A 13 8.11 -18.47 13.17
N ASN A 14 7.21 -17.95 12.34
CA ASN A 14 7.01 -16.52 12.35
C ASN A 14 6.28 -16.09 13.65
N ASP A 15 6.39 -14.82 14.01
CA ASP A 15 5.89 -14.31 15.29
C ASP A 15 4.37 -14.50 15.45
N HIS A 16 3.62 -14.45 14.35
CA HIS A 16 2.17 -14.68 14.33
C HIS A 16 1.83 -16.14 14.63
N GLU A 17 2.48 -17.09 13.95
CA GLU A 17 2.29 -18.53 14.18
C GLU A 17 2.67 -18.92 15.61
N PHE A 18 3.79 -18.38 16.12
CA PHE A 18 4.23 -18.62 17.48
C PHE A 18 3.23 -18.14 18.52
N ARG A 19 2.67 -16.93 18.36
CA ARG A 19 1.67 -16.38 19.28
C ARG A 19 0.36 -17.14 19.20
N GLN A 20 -0.08 -17.51 18.02
CA GLN A 20 -1.32 -18.25 17.82
C GLN A 20 -1.25 -19.68 18.34
N GLU A 21 -0.22 -20.43 17.98
CA GLU A 21 -0.14 -21.87 18.28
C GLU A 21 0.47 -22.17 19.65
N ILE A 22 1.46 -21.40 20.07
CA ILE A 22 2.20 -21.66 21.30
C ILE A 22 1.68 -20.87 22.49
N MET A 23 1.37 -19.59 22.29
CA MET A 23 0.86 -18.73 23.36
C MET A 23 -0.66 -18.81 23.52
N ALA A 24 -1.36 -19.53 22.65
CA ALA A 24 -2.82 -19.63 22.61
C ALA A 24 -3.51 -18.26 22.66
N GLU A 25 -2.86 -17.24 22.11
CA GLU A 25 -3.47 -15.92 21.99
C GLU A 25 -4.61 -16.00 20.97
N SER A 26 -5.77 -15.51 21.35
CA SER A 26 -6.91 -15.37 20.43
C SER A 26 -6.61 -14.23 19.46
N LEU A 27 -5.94 -14.55 18.38
CA LEU A 27 -5.63 -13.61 17.29
C LEU A 27 -6.77 -13.55 16.26
N ASP A 28 -7.94 -14.05 16.62
CA ASP A 28 -9.08 -14.33 15.74
C ASP A 28 -9.58 -13.12 14.93
N GLN A 29 -9.40 -11.90 15.41
CA GLN A 29 -9.80 -10.72 14.63
C GLN A 29 -8.73 -10.23 13.64
N ASN A 30 -7.44 -10.46 13.90
CA ASN A 30 -6.37 -10.02 13.03
C ASN A 30 -5.91 -11.05 12.01
N ALA A 31 -6.13 -12.34 12.23
CA ALA A 31 -5.66 -13.41 11.34
C ALA A 31 -6.29 -13.32 9.93
N MET A 32 -7.52 -12.84 9.83
CA MET A 32 -8.22 -12.63 8.56
C MET A 32 -7.92 -11.28 7.92
N ALA A 33 -7.34 -10.32 8.63
CA ALA A 33 -6.96 -9.04 8.06
C ALA A 33 -5.88 -9.21 6.99
N PHE A 34 -5.95 -8.41 5.94
CA PHE A 34 -4.87 -8.39 4.94
C PHE A 34 -3.57 -7.90 5.57
N CYS A 35 -3.61 -6.81 6.35
CA CYS A 35 -2.47 -6.25 7.07
C CYS A 35 -2.45 -6.73 8.53
N PHE A 36 -2.25 -8.02 8.77
CA PHE A 36 -2.33 -8.61 10.12
C PHE A 36 -1.22 -8.15 11.08
N ASN A 37 -0.14 -7.54 10.59
CA ASN A 37 0.91 -6.92 11.41
C ASN A 37 0.71 -5.40 11.59
N PHE A 38 -0.40 -4.84 11.10
CA PHE A 38 -0.69 -3.42 11.29
C PHE A 38 -1.14 -3.13 12.72
N THR A 39 -0.45 -2.23 13.41
CA THR A 39 -0.71 -1.86 14.80
C THR A 39 -0.84 -0.34 14.95
N HIS A 40 -1.10 0.12 16.16
CA HIS A 40 -1.11 1.55 16.47
C HIS A 40 0.25 2.23 16.29
N GLU A 41 1.35 1.49 16.31
CA GLU A 41 2.71 2.00 16.07
C GLU A 41 2.91 2.46 14.63
N HIS A 42 2.06 2.00 13.70
CA HIS A 42 2.08 2.42 12.29
C HIS A 42 1.22 3.67 12.03
N VAL A 43 0.70 4.31 13.07
CA VAL A 43 -0.12 5.50 12.96
C VAL A 43 0.54 6.64 13.71
N GLY A 44 0.78 7.76 13.05
CA GLY A 44 1.47 8.89 13.67
C GLY A 44 1.46 10.12 12.80
N LYS A 45 2.19 11.14 13.20
CA LYS A 45 2.33 12.37 12.42
C LYS A 45 3.44 12.24 11.41
N THR A 46 3.14 12.55 10.18
CA THR A 46 4.12 12.66 9.10
C THR A 46 4.13 14.07 8.53
N THR A 47 5.20 14.42 7.84
CA THR A 47 5.31 15.74 7.20
C THR A 47 6.01 15.57 5.87
N TRP A 48 5.41 16.11 4.82
CA TRP A 48 6.04 16.14 3.50
C TRP A 48 7.29 17.01 3.50
N ARG A 49 8.32 16.54 2.83
CA ARG A 49 9.61 17.19 2.69
C ARG A 49 9.93 17.41 1.21
N SER A 50 10.23 18.65 0.83
CA SER A 50 10.52 19.01 -0.57
C SER A 50 11.87 18.49 -1.09
N ASP A 51 12.77 18.07 -0.18
CA ASP A 51 14.09 17.50 -0.51
C ASP A 51 14.07 15.98 -0.75
N LEU A 52 12.92 15.33 -0.57
CA LEU A 52 12.74 13.91 -0.79
C LEU A 52 11.91 13.61 -2.04
N GLU A 53 12.15 12.45 -2.64
CA GLU A 53 11.25 11.89 -3.67
C GLU A 53 9.85 11.69 -3.10
N THR A 54 8.84 12.01 -3.92
CA THR A 54 7.43 11.84 -3.57
C THR A 54 6.86 10.72 -4.41
N TYR A 55 6.46 9.65 -3.75
CA TYR A 55 5.87 8.46 -4.37
C TYR A 55 4.37 8.60 -4.43
N LEU A 56 3.79 8.36 -5.62
CA LEU A 56 2.34 8.33 -5.83
C LEU A 56 1.94 6.93 -6.27
N SER A 57 0.93 6.37 -5.62
CA SER A 57 0.36 5.08 -5.99
C SER A 57 -1.13 5.20 -6.22
N PHE A 58 -1.60 4.84 -7.42
CA PHE A 58 -2.98 5.01 -7.86
C PHE A 58 -3.72 3.68 -7.94
N ASP A 59 -5.01 3.71 -7.59
CA ASP A 59 -6.00 2.73 -8.02
C ASP A 59 -7.04 3.41 -8.91
N PHE A 60 -7.19 2.89 -10.15
CA PHE A 60 -7.99 3.52 -11.20
C PHE A 60 -9.44 3.03 -11.24
N ASN A 61 -10.04 2.83 -10.08
CA ASN A 61 -11.49 2.66 -10.03
C ASN A 61 -12.16 3.95 -10.49
N ARG A 62 -13.34 3.84 -11.13
CA ARG A 62 -14.00 5.03 -11.66
C ARG A 62 -14.63 5.90 -10.57
N GLU A 63 -15.03 5.29 -9.48
CA GLU A 63 -15.75 5.96 -8.39
C GLU A 63 -15.50 5.20 -7.07
N PRO A 64 -14.66 5.74 -6.19
CA PRO A 64 -13.78 6.88 -6.36
C PRO A 64 -12.45 6.56 -7.08
N LEU A 65 -11.78 7.57 -7.63
CA LEU A 65 -10.36 7.51 -7.98
C LEU A 65 -9.55 7.71 -6.69
N THR A 66 -8.55 6.87 -6.47
CA THR A 66 -7.75 6.91 -5.25
C THR A 66 -6.26 7.01 -5.52
N CYS A 67 -5.56 7.73 -4.65
CA CYS A 67 -4.11 7.87 -4.67
C CYS A 67 -3.56 7.93 -3.24
N ILE A 68 -2.44 7.27 -3.00
CA ILE A 68 -1.61 7.45 -1.82
C ILE A 68 -0.39 8.28 -2.19
N VAL A 69 -0.07 9.26 -1.35
CA VAL A 69 1.14 10.08 -1.39
C VAL A 69 2.07 9.64 -0.27
N ALA A 70 3.32 9.28 -0.60
CA ALA A 70 4.27 8.80 0.38
C ALA A 70 5.69 9.30 0.10
N GLN A 71 6.56 9.22 1.11
CA GLN A 71 7.99 9.51 1.01
C GLN A 71 8.81 8.46 1.75
N LYS A 72 10.06 8.27 1.36
CA LYS A 72 11.04 7.42 2.05
C LYS A 72 12.11 8.32 2.67
N PRO A 73 12.01 8.66 3.97
CA PRO A 73 13.01 9.51 4.62
C PRO A 73 14.39 8.86 4.67
N GLU A 74 14.42 7.54 4.83
CA GLU A 74 15.63 6.71 4.94
C GLU A 74 15.35 5.29 4.40
N PHE A 75 16.38 4.48 4.25
CA PHE A 75 16.22 3.05 4.01
C PHE A 75 15.44 2.41 5.16
N ASN A 76 14.55 1.47 4.86
CA ASN A 76 13.61 0.85 5.80
C ASN A 76 12.59 1.82 6.46
N LYS A 77 12.39 3.02 5.92
CA LYS A 77 11.36 3.93 6.40
C LYS A 77 10.43 4.34 5.27
N LEU A 78 9.14 4.30 5.53
CA LEU A 78 8.08 4.76 4.62
C LEU A 78 7.07 5.60 5.40
N HIS A 79 6.92 6.85 5.01
CA HIS A 79 5.91 7.75 5.53
C HIS A 79 4.82 7.95 4.48
N VAL A 80 3.62 7.50 4.78
CA VAL A 80 2.42 7.80 4.00
C VAL A 80 1.86 9.13 4.51
N ILE A 81 1.92 10.13 3.64
CA ILE A 81 1.67 11.53 3.99
C ILE A 81 0.18 11.88 3.88
N GLU A 82 -0.46 11.39 2.82
CA GLU A 82 -1.84 11.71 2.52
C GLU A 82 -2.48 10.65 1.65
N GLU A 83 -3.77 10.45 1.83
CA GLU A 83 -4.66 9.77 0.89
C GLU A 83 -5.49 10.81 0.14
N ILE A 84 -5.70 10.59 -1.16
CA ILE A 84 -6.59 11.39 -1.99
C ILE A 84 -7.66 10.45 -2.54
N VAL A 85 -8.90 10.71 -2.16
CA VAL A 85 -10.07 9.91 -2.55
C VAL A 85 -11.12 10.90 -3.08
N ASP A 86 -11.40 10.84 -4.37
CA ASP A 86 -12.38 11.77 -4.94
C ASP A 86 -13.02 11.21 -6.22
N ASN A 87 -14.21 11.71 -6.54
CA ASN A 87 -14.95 11.41 -7.77
C ASN A 87 -14.61 12.42 -8.89
N ILE A 88 -13.34 12.68 -9.07
CA ILE A 88 -12.78 13.57 -10.10
C ILE A 88 -12.04 12.77 -11.17
N ASP A 89 -11.72 13.41 -12.27
CA ASP A 89 -10.88 12.76 -13.27
C ASP A 89 -9.38 12.82 -12.90
N ILE A 90 -8.59 11.99 -13.56
CA ILE A 90 -7.14 11.88 -13.29
C ILE A 90 -6.37 13.19 -13.55
N GLU A 91 -6.83 14.00 -14.49
CA GLU A 91 -6.18 15.29 -14.79
C GLU A 91 -6.38 16.27 -13.64
N GLU A 92 -7.60 16.34 -13.10
CA GLU A 92 -7.93 17.19 -11.97
C GLU A 92 -7.21 16.74 -10.70
N MET A 93 -7.15 15.43 -10.43
CA MET A 93 -6.37 14.89 -9.31
C MET A 93 -4.89 15.25 -9.43
N CYS A 94 -4.28 15.10 -10.60
CA CYS A 94 -2.89 15.49 -10.81
C CYS A 94 -2.66 17.00 -10.60
N LYS A 95 -3.60 17.86 -10.99
CA LYS A 95 -3.52 19.31 -10.73
C LYS A 95 -3.56 19.62 -9.24
N ILE A 96 -4.42 18.95 -8.47
CA ILE A 96 -4.47 19.06 -7.01
C ILE A 96 -3.13 18.65 -6.40
N ILE A 97 -2.55 17.54 -6.84
CA ILE A 97 -1.25 17.05 -6.38
C ILE A 97 -0.14 18.10 -6.65
N LEU A 98 -0.11 18.70 -7.84
CA LEU A 98 0.88 19.74 -8.18
C LEU A 98 0.76 20.98 -7.27
N ILE A 99 -0.45 21.36 -6.89
CA ILE A 99 -0.69 22.49 -5.99
C ILE A 99 -0.23 22.18 -4.58
N LYS A 100 -0.53 20.96 -4.09
CA LYS A 100 -0.17 20.53 -2.73
C LYS A 100 1.33 20.27 -2.55
N TYR A 101 2.00 19.76 -3.59
CA TYR A 101 3.40 19.33 -3.56
C TYR A 101 4.22 20.04 -4.64
N PRO A 102 4.41 21.38 -4.53
CA PRO A 102 5.09 22.17 -5.56
C PRO A 102 6.57 21.76 -5.67
N ASN A 103 7.04 21.60 -6.91
CA ASN A 103 8.41 21.20 -7.25
C ASN A 103 8.83 19.80 -6.72
N ALA A 104 7.88 18.94 -6.34
CA ALA A 104 8.19 17.58 -5.92
C ALA A 104 8.78 16.74 -7.07
N LEU A 105 9.76 15.92 -6.76
CA LEU A 105 10.23 14.87 -7.67
C LEU A 105 9.29 13.66 -7.51
N PHE A 106 8.35 13.53 -8.43
CA PHE A 106 7.36 12.44 -8.38
C PHE A 106 7.90 11.15 -8.98
N LEU A 107 7.61 10.03 -8.31
CA LEU A 107 7.75 8.66 -8.80
C LEU A 107 6.40 7.96 -8.70
N ILE A 108 5.95 7.35 -9.78
CA ILE A 108 4.56 6.89 -9.94
C ILE A 108 4.48 5.38 -10.01
N THR A 109 3.49 4.82 -9.36
CA THR A 109 3.04 3.44 -9.50
C THR A 109 1.53 3.34 -9.35
N GLY A 110 0.99 2.12 -9.38
CA GLY A 110 -0.43 1.84 -9.13
C GLY A 110 -0.90 0.61 -9.89
N ASP A 111 -2.22 0.52 -10.07
CA ASP A 111 -2.86 -0.56 -10.79
C ASP A 111 -2.38 -0.61 -12.26
N GLN A 112 -1.93 -1.79 -12.68
CA GLN A 112 -1.50 -2.05 -14.07
C GLN A 112 -2.62 -1.82 -15.09
N THR A 113 -3.88 -1.93 -14.69
CA THR A 113 -5.01 -1.67 -15.60
C THR A 113 -5.06 -0.23 -16.11
N GLY A 114 -4.41 0.71 -15.42
CA GLY A 114 -4.23 2.09 -15.86
C GLY A 114 -3.45 2.24 -17.17
N GLU A 115 -2.74 1.21 -17.64
CA GLU A 115 -2.12 1.16 -18.98
C GLU A 115 -3.10 0.79 -20.11
N HIS A 116 -4.31 0.30 -19.77
CA HIS A 116 -5.28 -0.03 -20.80
C HIS A 116 -5.88 1.24 -21.39
N ALA A 117 -5.98 1.27 -22.71
CA ALA A 117 -6.57 2.40 -23.42
C ALA A 117 -8.04 2.60 -22.99
N SER A 118 -8.41 3.85 -22.70
CA SER A 118 -9.80 4.22 -22.48
C SER A 118 -10.67 3.80 -23.66
N ALA A 119 -11.84 3.23 -23.39
CA ALA A 119 -12.83 2.90 -24.42
C ALA A 119 -13.33 4.14 -25.20
N ILE A 120 -13.15 5.34 -24.65
CA ILE A 120 -13.64 6.61 -25.19
C ILE A 120 -12.59 7.30 -26.08
N GLN A 121 -11.28 7.13 -25.80
CA GLN A 121 -10.20 7.70 -26.59
C GLN A 121 -9.12 6.65 -26.87
N LYS A 122 -9.01 6.24 -28.14
CA LYS A 122 -8.02 5.29 -28.60
C LYS A 122 -6.60 5.81 -28.29
N GLY A 123 -5.84 5.09 -27.46
CA GLY A 123 -4.45 5.39 -27.12
C GLY A 123 -4.23 6.32 -25.92
N LEU A 124 -5.26 6.80 -25.24
CA LEU A 124 -5.12 7.55 -24.00
C LEU A 124 -5.24 6.59 -22.80
N THR A 125 -4.16 6.44 -22.04
CA THR A 125 -4.13 5.67 -20.80
C THR A 125 -4.06 6.62 -19.60
N TYR A 126 -4.44 6.13 -18.40
CA TYR A 126 -4.28 6.91 -17.18
C TYR A 126 -2.82 7.35 -16.97
N TYR A 127 -1.87 6.43 -17.12
CA TYR A 127 -0.45 6.73 -16.94
C TYR A 127 0.10 7.73 -17.96
N ARG A 128 -0.38 7.70 -19.21
CA ARG A 128 -0.04 8.71 -20.19
C ARG A 128 -0.54 10.10 -19.78
N LYS A 129 -1.76 10.20 -19.25
CA LYS A 129 -2.32 11.45 -18.77
C LYS A 129 -1.58 11.97 -17.53
N ILE A 130 -1.28 11.11 -16.57
CA ILE A 130 -0.46 11.42 -15.39
C ILE A 130 0.90 11.96 -15.83
N LYS A 131 1.58 11.26 -16.74
CA LYS A 131 2.87 11.66 -17.29
C LYS A 131 2.82 13.05 -17.92
N GLU A 132 1.78 13.32 -18.70
CA GLU A 132 1.59 14.61 -19.38
C GLU A 132 1.38 15.74 -18.36
N VAL A 133 0.44 15.57 -17.43
CA VAL A 133 0.08 16.63 -16.47
C VAL A 133 1.18 16.89 -15.45
N LEU A 134 1.82 15.84 -14.93
CA LEU A 134 2.92 15.96 -13.96
C LEU A 134 4.28 16.18 -14.64
N SER A 135 4.34 16.26 -15.98
CA SER A 135 5.57 16.47 -16.76
C SER A 135 6.67 15.45 -16.47
N LEU A 136 6.29 14.16 -16.40
CA LEU A 136 7.20 13.07 -16.03
C LEU A 136 7.95 12.48 -17.23
N THR A 137 9.11 11.89 -16.94
CA THR A 137 9.82 11.00 -17.83
C THR A 137 9.37 9.55 -17.69
N GLU A 138 9.71 8.66 -18.64
CA GLU A 138 9.39 7.22 -18.54
C GLU A 138 10.01 6.56 -17.31
N GLY A 139 11.22 6.97 -16.91
CA GLY A 139 11.92 6.40 -15.75
C GLY A 139 11.26 6.71 -14.40
N GLN A 140 10.30 7.65 -14.36
CA GLN A 140 9.57 8.02 -13.15
C GLN A 140 8.29 7.20 -12.95
N ILE A 141 7.91 6.37 -13.94
CA ILE A 141 6.75 5.48 -13.84
C ILE A 141 7.27 4.05 -13.67
N ARG A 142 6.94 3.43 -12.55
CA ARG A 142 7.37 2.08 -12.20
C ARG A 142 6.17 1.16 -12.10
N LEU A 143 5.98 0.34 -13.13
CA LEU A 143 4.91 -0.65 -13.20
C LEU A 143 5.51 -2.05 -13.29
N PRO A 144 4.91 -3.04 -12.59
CA PRO A 144 5.44 -4.40 -12.54
C PRO A 144 5.11 -5.24 -13.79
N GLY A 145 4.38 -4.70 -14.77
CA GLY A 145 3.84 -5.42 -15.93
C GLY A 145 2.59 -6.27 -15.64
N LYS A 146 2.40 -6.65 -14.38
CA LYS A 146 1.18 -7.28 -13.83
C LYS A 146 1.03 -6.88 -12.39
N ASN A 147 -0.22 -6.72 -11.95
CA ASN A 147 -0.49 -6.51 -10.53
C ASN A 147 0.03 -7.69 -9.71
N PRO A 148 0.67 -7.44 -8.56
CA PRO A 148 1.11 -8.51 -7.67
C PRO A 148 -0.08 -9.32 -7.17
N LEU A 149 0.07 -10.64 -7.12
CA LEU A 149 -0.93 -11.50 -6.51
C LEU A 149 -1.18 -11.07 -5.06
N HIS A 150 -2.43 -11.10 -4.61
CA HIS A 150 -2.78 -10.67 -3.25
C HIS A 150 -1.97 -11.43 -2.18
N ARG A 151 -1.73 -12.74 -2.37
CA ARG A 151 -0.89 -13.54 -1.49
C ARG A 151 0.54 -12.99 -1.38
N ILE A 152 1.14 -12.60 -2.52
CA ILE A 152 2.51 -12.08 -2.54
C ILE A 152 2.56 -10.70 -1.86
N SER A 153 1.69 -9.78 -2.28
CA SER A 153 1.67 -8.44 -1.69
C SER A 153 1.27 -8.46 -0.20
N ARG A 154 0.42 -9.43 0.25
CA ARG A 154 0.12 -9.61 1.67
C ARG A 154 1.37 -9.99 2.47
N MET A 155 2.19 -10.90 1.94
CA MET A 155 3.46 -11.28 2.55
C MET A 155 4.42 -10.09 2.60
N GLU A 156 4.61 -9.37 1.49
CA GLU A 156 5.47 -8.19 1.39
C GLU A 156 5.07 -7.10 2.40
N VAL A 157 3.79 -6.74 2.42
CA VAL A 157 3.23 -5.72 3.33
C VAL A 157 3.48 -6.11 4.79
N ASN A 158 3.13 -7.33 5.19
CA ASN A 158 3.27 -7.73 6.60
C ASN A 158 4.72 -7.93 7.03
N THR A 159 5.62 -8.31 6.11
CA THR A 159 7.06 -8.35 6.39
C THR A 159 7.59 -6.95 6.69
N LEU A 160 7.22 -5.96 5.87
CA LEU A 160 7.67 -4.59 6.10
C LEU A 160 7.01 -3.97 7.35
N LEU A 161 5.72 -4.22 7.60
CA LEU A 161 5.06 -3.78 8.83
C LEU A 161 5.76 -4.32 10.09
N SER A 162 6.34 -5.52 10.04
CA SER A 162 7.03 -6.10 11.19
C SER A 162 8.54 -5.76 11.29
N ARG A 163 9.14 -5.22 10.22
CA ARG A 163 10.60 -5.10 10.10
C ARG A 163 11.11 -3.71 9.70
N ALA A 164 10.22 -2.84 9.23
CA ALA A 164 10.52 -1.48 8.79
C ALA A 164 9.70 -0.46 9.57
N GLU A 165 10.14 0.78 9.58
CA GLU A 165 9.35 1.89 10.10
C GLU A 165 8.38 2.37 9.03
N ILE A 166 7.11 1.98 9.15
CA ILE A 166 6.04 2.42 8.25
C ILE A 166 5.04 3.22 9.06
N ILE A 167 4.86 4.49 8.72
CA ILE A 167 3.94 5.40 9.42
C ILE A 167 2.93 5.96 8.43
N LEU A 168 1.65 5.80 8.73
CA LEU A 168 0.54 6.45 8.05
C LEU A 168 0.11 7.68 8.86
N ASP A 169 -0.05 8.81 8.18
CA ASP A 169 -0.47 10.05 8.85
C ASP A 169 -1.85 9.92 9.49
N GLU A 170 -1.93 10.23 10.79
CA GLU A 170 -3.14 10.02 11.60
C GLU A 170 -4.32 10.90 11.19
N GLU A 171 -4.05 12.06 10.58
CA GLU A 171 -5.07 13.03 10.17
C GLU A 171 -5.44 12.90 8.68
N ASN A 172 -4.44 12.60 7.84
CA ASN A 172 -4.58 12.63 6.39
C ASN A 172 -4.70 11.26 5.73
N CYS A 173 -4.62 10.13 6.49
CA CYS A 173 -4.70 8.76 5.97
C CYS A 173 -5.76 7.91 6.69
N LYS A 174 -6.91 8.50 7.01
CA LYS A 174 -7.94 7.85 7.85
C LYS A 174 -8.52 6.59 7.21
N GLN A 175 -8.82 6.65 5.92
CA GLN A 175 -9.39 5.51 5.20
C GLN A 175 -8.31 4.44 4.95
N ALA A 176 -7.08 4.82 4.59
CA ALA A 176 -5.98 3.87 4.45
C ALA A 176 -5.66 3.14 5.76
N ILE A 177 -5.67 3.85 6.88
CA ILE A 177 -5.54 3.27 8.22
C ILE A 177 -6.70 2.31 8.52
N TRP A 178 -7.92 2.70 8.16
CA TRP A 178 -9.09 1.87 8.34
C TRP A 178 -9.01 0.60 7.46
N ASP A 179 -8.63 0.72 6.19
CA ASP A 179 -8.43 -0.39 5.27
C ASP A 179 -7.38 -1.38 5.80
N CYS A 180 -6.24 -0.88 6.28
CA CYS A 180 -5.20 -1.72 6.88
C CYS A 180 -5.70 -2.52 8.09
N LYS A 181 -6.63 -1.97 8.88
CA LYS A 181 -7.17 -2.64 10.07
C LYS A 181 -8.28 -3.64 9.77
N ASN A 182 -9.08 -3.38 8.73
CA ASN A 182 -10.38 -4.04 8.58
C ASN A 182 -10.55 -4.84 7.29
N VAL A 183 -9.76 -4.57 6.24
CA VAL A 183 -9.90 -5.30 4.98
C VAL A 183 -9.47 -6.76 5.16
N GLU A 184 -10.37 -7.66 4.85
CA GLU A 184 -10.20 -9.09 5.05
C GLU A 184 -9.50 -9.77 3.85
N TYR A 185 -8.81 -10.86 4.16
CA TYR A 185 -8.17 -11.75 3.21
C TYR A 185 -8.76 -13.16 3.34
N ASP A 186 -9.21 -13.72 2.23
CA ASP A 186 -9.68 -15.09 2.14
C ASP A 186 -8.48 -16.04 1.87
N PRO A 187 -8.07 -16.85 2.84
CA PRO A 187 -6.92 -17.75 2.68
C PRO A 187 -7.21 -18.92 1.73
N GLU A 188 -8.46 -19.30 1.52
CA GLU A 188 -8.83 -20.36 0.59
C GLU A 188 -8.78 -19.87 -0.85
N LYS A 189 -9.32 -18.67 -1.12
CA LYS A 189 -9.28 -18.04 -2.44
C LYS A 189 -7.96 -17.33 -2.72
N LEU A 190 -7.11 -17.12 -1.72
CA LEU A 190 -5.86 -16.36 -1.76
C LEU A 190 -6.04 -14.91 -2.26
N LYS A 191 -7.13 -14.26 -1.84
CA LYS A 191 -7.54 -12.93 -2.32
C LYS A 191 -8.10 -12.07 -1.20
N ILE A 192 -8.04 -10.75 -1.40
CA ILE A 192 -8.81 -9.77 -0.64
C ILE A 192 -10.30 -10.05 -0.88
N VAL A 193 -11.10 -9.96 0.18
CA VAL A 193 -12.56 -10.12 0.12
C VAL A 193 -13.16 -8.83 -0.45
N LYS A 194 -13.79 -8.92 -1.63
CA LYS A 194 -14.41 -7.79 -2.36
C LYS A 194 -15.79 -8.16 -2.93
N GLU A 195 -16.52 -9.03 -2.25
CA GLU A 195 -17.79 -9.58 -2.78
C GLU A 195 -18.93 -8.57 -2.73
N ASP A 196 -18.90 -7.66 -1.76
CA ASP A 196 -19.93 -6.63 -1.55
C ASP A 196 -19.29 -5.26 -1.27
N ARG A 197 -19.10 -4.46 -2.31
CA ARG A 197 -18.53 -3.11 -2.21
C ARG A 197 -19.43 -2.08 -1.51
N SER A 198 -20.67 -2.44 -1.14
CA SER A 198 -21.48 -1.60 -0.26
C SER A 198 -20.98 -1.61 1.17
N LYS A 199 -20.21 -2.63 1.53
CA LYS A 199 -19.56 -2.77 2.83
C LYS A 199 -18.18 -2.07 2.80
N MET A 200 -17.93 -1.25 3.79
CA MET A 200 -16.72 -0.45 3.89
C MET A 200 -15.46 -1.33 3.92
N GLU A 201 -15.48 -2.44 4.66
CA GLU A 201 -14.39 -3.41 4.77
C GLU A 201 -14.08 -4.18 3.47
N GLN A 202 -14.92 -4.03 2.44
CA GLN A 202 -14.73 -4.65 1.13
C GLN A 202 -14.42 -3.64 0.01
N GLN A 203 -14.23 -2.38 0.31
CA GLN A 203 -13.84 -1.36 -0.68
C GLN A 203 -12.36 -1.47 -1.03
N SER A 204 -11.47 -1.49 -0.07
CA SER A 204 -10.01 -1.77 -0.18
C SER A 204 -9.21 -0.98 -1.24
N ASP A 205 -9.72 0.13 -1.75
CA ASP A 205 -9.09 0.85 -2.85
C ASP A 205 -7.76 1.51 -2.41
N LEU A 206 -7.70 2.02 -1.18
CA LEU A 206 -6.47 2.57 -0.61
C LEU A 206 -5.50 1.47 -0.16
N LEU A 207 -5.99 0.32 0.28
CA LEU A 207 -5.13 -0.84 0.49
C LEU A 207 -4.49 -1.31 -0.81
N ASP A 208 -5.21 -1.25 -1.94
CA ASP A 208 -4.64 -1.57 -3.25
C ASP A 208 -3.54 -0.56 -3.62
N CYS A 209 -3.74 0.74 -3.42
CA CYS A 209 -2.69 1.75 -3.57
C CYS A 209 -1.48 1.44 -2.68
N PHE A 210 -1.71 1.10 -1.40
CA PHE A 210 -0.65 0.83 -0.44
C PHE A 210 0.18 -0.41 -0.81
N ARG A 211 -0.45 -1.52 -1.20
CA ARG A 211 0.26 -2.74 -1.61
C ARG A 211 1.03 -2.56 -2.93
N TYR A 212 0.54 -1.74 -3.88
CA TYR A 212 1.30 -1.39 -5.08
C TYR A 212 2.51 -0.52 -4.76
N LEU A 213 2.36 0.45 -3.87
CA LEU A 213 3.44 1.30 -3.38
C LEU A 213 4.57 0.44 -2.80
N ILE A 214 4.25 -0.46 -1.87
CA ILE A 214 5.20 -1.38 -1.25
C ILE A 214 5.87 -2.27 -2.28
N HIS A 215 5.09 -2.94 -3.12
CA HIS A 215 5.62 -3.86 -4.13
C HIS A 215 6.63 -3.21 -5.08
N ASN A 216 6.41 -1.96 -5.46
CA ASN A 216 7.22 -1.30 -6.48
C ASN A 216 8.35 -0.43 -5.94
N PHE A 217 8.18 0.17 -4.77
CA PHE A 217 9.15 1.13 -4.22
C PHE A 217 9.90 0.65 -2.98
N MET A 218 9.48 -0.48 -2.35
CA MET A 218 10.19 -1.08 -1.21
C MET A 218 10.88 -2.39 -1.57
N ARG A 219 11.21 -2.60 -2.85
CA ARG A 219 11.84 -3.84 -3.34
C ARG A 219 13.22 -4.11 -2.77
N ASP A 220 14.02 -3.08 -2.56
CA ASP A 220 15.38 -3.25 -2.06
C ASP A 220 15.35 -3.59 -0.56
N GLU A 221 14.42 -3.02 0.17
CA GLU A 221 14.14 -3.37 1.56
C GLU A 221 13.64 -4.82 1.67
N LEU A 222 12.70 -5.25 0.81
CA LEU A 222 12.22 -6.62 0.76
C LEU A 222 13.33 -7.61 0.45
N LYS A 223 14.19 -7.35 -0.53
CA LYS A 223 15.38 -8.18 -0.83
C LYS A 223 16.34 -8.25 0.36
N HIS A 224 16.56 -7.12 1.05
CA HIS A 224 17.41 -7.10 2.25
C HIS A 224 16.83 -7.98 3.37
N LEU A 225 15.50 -8.13 3.42
CA LEU A 225 14.77 -8.97 4.36
C LEU A 225 14.58 -10.42 3.87
N GLY A 226 15.10 -10.76 2.67
CA GLY A 226 15.08 -12.13 2.13
C GLY A 226 13.86 -12.48 1.28
N LEU A 227 13.11 -11.46 0.77
CA LEU A 227 11.96 -11.62 -0.12
C LEU A 227 12.23 -11.18 -1.57
#